data_4f0b41e811deb58df83ed18b338dbf0e
#
_entry.id   4f0b41e811deb58df83ed18b338dbf0e
#
_cell.length_a   1.000
_cell.length_b   1.000
_cell.length_c   1.000
_cell.angle_alpha   90.00
_cell.angle_beta   90.00
_cell.angle_gamma   90.00
#
_symmetry.space_group_name_H-M   'P 1'
#
loop_
_entity.id
_entity.type
_entity.pdbx_description
1 polymer ?
#
loop_
_entity_poly.entity_id
_entity_poly.type
_entity_poly.pdbx_seq_one_letter_code
_entity_poly.pdbx_strand_id
1 'polypeptide(L)'
;MSNIPTAAFAPGGHNTSMLPDRRQIMKPRFTITQVIWLALFATAHAPQLSATEEKNPGATIDRLYRVDCGHSLANDESVWTPGENKGKSIEFSSTCYLIQHGSEYIMWDTGVPETAIGDPKGWSTLPSLIVYHLDRTISSQLAQIGLKPSDIDYVLVSHTHGDHIGNVGLFPDATVVMQQAEYEWINSPPPSDPNLNTLVQLARKLLGHPRRLELVTGDVDLFRDGSVRLLSTPGHTPGSQSLMVHLGKTGYVILSGDVAHLEDNFERDIVPALNVDKPESISSMDRIKQIMTEYDAQLFINHDKHQADELKLLPDFYH
;
A
#
# COMPACT_ATOMS: atom_id res chain seq x y z
N MET A 1 19.64 -13.02 -55.12
CA MET A 1 18.92 -13.00 -56.40
C MET A 1 17.45 -13.05 -56.11
N SER A 2 16.73 -12.10 -56.74
CA SER A 2 15.30 -11.92 -56.98
C SER A 2 14.47 -11.52 -55.75
N ASN A 3 14.06 -10.37 -55.66
CA ASN A 3 13.17 -9.44 -56.33
C ASN A 3 11.97 -9.08 -55.41
N ILE A 4 12.01 -7.82 -55.01
CA ILE A 4 10.88 -7.07 -54.47
C ILE A 4 10.05 -6.50 -55.63
N PRO A 5 8.76 -6.33 -55.54
CA PRO A 5 8.09 -5.29 -56.30
C PRO A 5 7.48 -4.20 -55.37
N THR A 6 7.91 -3.02 -55.65
CA THR A 6 7.30 -1.73 -55.29
C THR A 6 5.99 -1.52 -56.04
N ALA A 7 4.97 -1.03 -55.33
CA ALA A 7 3.76 -0.50 -55.98
C ALA A 7 3.60 0.99 -55.57
N ALA A 8 3.43 1.80 -56.61
CA ALA A 8 3.37 3.23 -56.63
C ALA A 8 2.01 3.80 -56.22
N PHE A 9 2.05 4.96 -55.56
CA PHE A 9 0.88 5.83 -55.34
C PHE A 9 0.67 6.76 -56.55
N ALA A 10 -0.57 7.01 -56.89
CA ALA A 10 -0.99 8.13 -57.73
C ALA A 10 -2.11 8.91 -57.03
N PRO A 11 -2.15 10.26 -57.17
CA PRO A 11 -3.04 11.15 -56.44
C PRO A 11 -4.29 11.53 -57.26
N GLY A 12 -5.36 11.89 -56.56
CA GLY A 12 -6.50 12.47 -57.23
C GLY A 12 -7.67 12.89 -56.33
N GLY A 13 -7.98 14.15 -56.40
CA GLY A 13 -9.34 14.60 -56.40
C GLY A 13 -9.79 15.58 -55.30
N HIS A 14 -9.67 16.87 -55.55
CA HIS A 14 -10.43 17.95 -54.90
C HIS A 14 -11.92 17.78 -55.11
N ASN A 15 -12.72 17.99 -54.07
CA ASN A 15 -14.08 18.41 -54.27
C ASN A 15 -14.52 19.40 -53.17
N THR A 16 -14.82 20.61 -53.64
CA THR A 16 -15.42 21.75 -52.96
C THR A 16 -16.92 21.61 -52.98
N SER A 17 -17.62 21.80 -51.87
CA SER A 17 -19.01 22.29 -51.86
C SER A 17 -19.44 22.81 -50.51
N MET A 18 -19.58 24.12 -50.44
CA MET A 18 -20.78 24.89 -50.14
C MET A 18 -21.30 24.88 -48.70
N LEU A 19 -21.18 26.03 -48.09
CA LEU A 19 -21.92 26.47 -46.90
C LEU A 19 -23.39 26.80 -47.24
N PRO A 20 -24.35 26.59 -46.36
CA PRO A 20 -25.60 27.31 -46.37
C PRO A 20 -25.74 28.34 -45.21
N ASP A 21 -25.95 29.50 -45.60
CA ASP A 21 -26.90 30.57 -45.26
C ASP A 21 -27.32 30.80 -43.78
N ARG A 22 -27.07 32.02 -43.39
CA ARG A 22 -27.52 32.67 -42.17
C ARG A 22 -29.04 32.89 -42.22
N ARG A 23 -29.78 32.39 -41.23
CA ARG A 23 -31.11 32.89 -40.90
C ARG A 23 -31.09 33.61 -39.56
N GLN A 24 -31.52 34.85 -39.62
CA GLN A 24 -31.78 35.79 -38.53
C GLN A 24 -32.80 35.19 -37.54
N ILE A 25 -32.50 35.23 -36.26
CA ILE A 25 -33.48 35.02 -35.19
C ILE A 25 -33.65 36.33 -34.44
N MET A 26 -34.86 36.87 -34.52
CA MET A 26 -35.33 38.08 -33.85
C MET A 26 -35.20 37.98 -32.34
N LYS A 27 -34.67 39.04 -31.70
CA LYS A 27 -34.65 39.22 -30.24
C LYS A 27 -35.97 39.86 -29.79
N PRO A 28 -36.63 39.35 -28.77
CA PRO A 28 -37.73 40.10 -28.13
C PRO A 28 -37.15 41.18 -27.22
N ARG A 29 -37.66 42.41 -27.36
CA ARG A 29 -37.45 43.52 -26.45
C ARG A 29 -38.34 43.33 -25.22
N PHE A 30 -37.73 43.15 -24.06
CA PHE A 30 -38.43 43.25 -22.76
C PHE A 30 -38.14 44.64 -22.16
N THR A 31 -39.18 45.39 -21.91
CA THR A 31 -39.20 46.69 -21.23
C THR A 31 -39.05 46.44 -19.72
N ILE A 32 -38.02 47.00 -19.10
CA ILE A 32 -37.80 46.91 -17.64
C ILE A 32 -38.57 48.03 -16.98
N THR A 33 -39.61 47.68 -16.22
CA THR A 33 -40.27 48.57 -15.24
C THR A 33 -39.55 48.39 -13.91
N GLN A 34 -38.82 49.39 -13.47
CA GLN A 34 -38.15 49.41 -12.17
C GLN A 34 -39.21 49.59 -11.06
N VAL A 35 -39.32 48.55 -10.20
CA VAL A 35 -39.99 48.67 -8.88
C VAL A 35 -38.89 48.68 -7.85
N ILE A 36 -38.65 49.84 -7.25
CA ILE A 36 -37.69 49.98 -6.14
C ILE A 36 -38.41 49.48 -4.84
N TRP A 37 -37.93 48.34 -4.33
CA TRP A 37 -38.22 47.90 -2.97
C TRP A 37 -37.03 48.23 -2.09
N LEU A 38 -37.19 49.19 -1.15
CA LEU A 38 -36.26 49.39 -0.04
C LEU A 38 -36.41 48.20 0.93
N ALA A 39 -35.47 47.26 0.89
CA ALA A 39 -35.35 46.22 1.92
C ALA A 39 -34.33 46.69 2.97
N LEU A 40 -34.80 47.01 4.17
CA LEU A 40 -33.96 47.19 5.34
C LEU A 40 -33.34 45.79 5.69
N PHE A 41 -32.03 45.63 5.43
CA PHE A 41 -31.28 44.50 5.92
C PHE A 41 -30.88 44.75 7.38
N ALA A 42 -31.61 44.17 8.31
CA ALA A 42 -31.15 43.93 9.66
C ALA A 42 -30.11 42.81 9.60
N THR A 43 -28.82 43.14 9.74
CA THR A 43 -27.76 42.12 9.88
C THR A 43 -27.83 41.51 11.24
N ALA A 44 -28.58 40.41 11.36
CA ALA A 44 -28.48 39.52 12.48
C ALA A 44 -27.17 38.74 12.35
N HIS A 45 -26.14 39.11 13.10
CA HIS A 45 -24.97 38.31 13.31
C HIS A 45 -25.38 37.09 14.16
N ALA A 46 -25.64 35.97 13.50
CA ALA A 46 -25.66 34.69 14.15
C ALA A 46 -24.22 34.33 14.57
N PRO A 47 -23.98 33.93 15.83
CA PRO A 47 -22.69 33.42 16.21
C PRO A 47 -22.42 32.14 15.40
N GLN A 48 -21.39 32.14 14.54
CA GLN A 48 -20.81 30.90 14.02
C GLN A 48 -20.22 30.16 15.22
N LEU A 49 -20.99 29.23 15.76
CA LEU A 49 -20.44 28.14 16.55
C LEU A 49 -19.57 27.31 15.57
N SER A 50 -18.27 27.56 15.61
CA SER A 50 -17.27 26.60 15.16
C SER A 50 -17.45 25.37 16.05
N ALA A 51 -18.25 24.42 15.59
CA ALA A 51 -18.22 23.08 16.11
C ALA A 51 -16.84 22.54 15.68
N THR A 52 -15.86 22.59 16.58
CA THR A 52 -14.81 21.60 16.58
C THR A 52 -15.53 20.27 16.72
N GLU A 53 -15.68 19.51 15.64
CA GLU A 53 -15.98 18.09 15.77
C GLU A 53 -14.89 17.53 16.70
N GLU A 54 -15.29 17.26 17.96
CA GLU A 54 -14.52 16.36 18.79
C GLU A 54 -14.46 15.06 17.97
N LYS A 55 -13.27 14.79 17.40
CA LYS A 55 -12.96 13.49 16.80
C LYS A 55 -13.26 12.48 17.92
N ASN A 56 -14.35 11.76 17.79
CA ASN A 56 -14.66 10.66 18.69
C ASN A 56 -13.43 9.74 18.60
N PRO A 57 -12.67 9.57 19.70
CA PRO A 57 -11.52 8.66 19.65
C PRO A 57 -12.13 7.30 19.33
N GLY A 58 -11.91 6.80 18.10
CA GLY A 58 -12.43 5.53 17.63
C GLY A 58 -12.12 4.42 18.65
N ALA A 59 -12.72 3.26 18.49
CA ALA A 59 -12.32 2.09 19.27
C ALA A 59 -10.81 1.84 19.15
N THR A 60 -10.26 1.09 20.09
CA THR A 60 -8.84 0.74 20.10
C THR A 60 -8.68 -0.76 19.96
N ILE A 61 -7.59 -1.19 19.34
CA ILE A 61 -7.14 -2.58 19.43
C ILE A 61 -6.58 -2.87 20.82
N ASP A 62 -6.63 -4.15 21.22
CA ASP A 62 -6.13 -4.55 22.54
C ASP A 62 -4.59 -4.62 22.57
N ARG A 63 -4.00 -5.21 21.52
CA ARG A 63 -2.55 -5.45 21.44
C ARG A 63 -2.04 -5.43 20.01
N LEU A 64 -0.83 -4.89 19.85
CA LEU A 64 -0.04 -4.97 18.63
C LEU A 64 1.30 -5.65 18.98
N TYR A 65 1.55 -6.81 18.38
CA TYR A 65 2.81 -7.53 18.50
C TYR A 65 3.60 -7.43 17.21
N ARG A 66 4.89 -7.12 17.29
CA ARG A 66 5.79 -7.32 16.16
C ARG A 66 6.23 -8.78 16.12
N VAL A 67 6.14 -9.40 14.97
CA VAL A 67 6.57 -10.77 14.67
C VAL A 67 7.82 -10.70 13.81
N ASP A 68 8.85 -11.45 14.17
CA ASP A 68 10.05 -11.61 13.35
C ASP A 68 9.71 -12.48 12.13
N CYS A 69 9.64 -11.87 10.96
CA CYS A 69 9.28 -12.54 9.73
C CYS A 69 10.46 -12.66 8.75
N GLY A 70 11.67 -12.47 9.26
CA GLY A 70 12.92 -12.62 8.54
C GLY A 70 13.77 -11.34 8.46
N HIS A 71 14.90 -11.51 7.83
CA HIS A 71 15.83 -10.42 7.52
C HIS A 71 16.48 -10.70 6.16
N SER A 72 17.12 -9.70 5.57
CA SER A 72 17.77 -9.88 4.29
C SER A 72 19.04 -9.07 4.17
N LEU A 73 19.92 -9.51 3.26
CA LEU A 73 21.08 -8.77 2.81
C LEU A 73 20.89 -8.39 1.35
N ALA A 74 20.78 -7.10 1.08
CA ALA A 74 20.79 -6.54 -0.26
C ALA A 74 22.23 -6.23 -0.68
N ASN A 75 22.58 -6.56 -1.92
CA ASN A 75 23.97 -6.49 -2.40
C ASN A 75 24.40 -5.08 -2.84
N ASP A 76 23.46 -4.19 -3.11
CA ASP A 76 23.71 -2.81 -3.54
C ASP A 76 22.62 -1.87 -3.01
N GLU A 77 22.97 -1.11 -1.98
CA GLU A 77 22.07 -0.15 -1.33
C GLU A 77 21.52 0.89 -2.31
N SER A 78 22.27 1.25 -3.37
CA SER A 78 21.84 2.25 -4.35
C SER A 78 20.58 1.86 -5.13
N VAL A 79 20.14 0.61 -5.03
CA VAL A 79 18.86 0.18 -5.58
C VAL A 79 17.69 0.69 -4.75
N TRP A 80 17.86 0.73 -3.42
CA TRP A 80 16.85 1.23 -2.47
C TRP A 80 17.02 2.73 -2.17
N THR A 81 18.27 3.22 -2.19
CA THR A 81 18.61 4.65 -2.02
C THR A 81 19.36 5.15 -3.25
N PRO A 82 18.66 5.43 -4.37
CA PRO A 82 19.27 5.84 -5.62
C PRO A 82 20.20 7.05 -5.46
N GLY A 83 21.42 6.89 -5.94
CA GLY A 83 22.46 7.92 -5.89
C GLY A 83 23.42 7.79 -4.72
N GLU A 84 23.16 6.88 -3.77
CA GLU A 84 23.98 6.70 -2.58
C GLU A 84 24.55 5.27 -2.48
N ASN A 85 25.67 5.11 -1.82
CA ASN A 85 26.25 3.83 -1.38
C ASN A 85 26.31 2.72 -2.44
N LYS A 86 26.52 3.09 -3.70
CA LYS A 86 26.61 2.13 -4.81
C LYS A 86 27.63 1.03 -4.52
N GLY A 87 27.20 -0.22 -4.67
CA GLY A 87 28.01 -1.41 -4.43
C GLY A 87 28.29 -1.73 -2.97
N LYS A 88 27.66 -1.03 -2.03
CA LYS A 88 27.64 -1.42 -0.61
C LYS A 88 26.40 -2.24 -0.33
N SER A 89 26.58 -3.30 0.44
CA SER A 89 25.44 -4.07 0.94
C SER A 89 24.75 -3.38 2.11
N ILE A 90 23.44 -3.63 2.25
CA ILE A 90 22.62 -3.17 3.37
C ILE A 90 21.77 -4.32 3.90
N GLU A 91 21.58 -4.36 5.22
CA GLU A 91 20.68 -5.30 5.89
C GLU A 91 19.29 -4.69 6.05
N PHE A 92 18.26 -5.50 5.81
CA PHE A 92 16.87 -5.17 6.04
C PHE A 92 16.23 -6.14 7.03
N SER A 93 15.26 -5.66 7.79
CA SER A 93 14.28 -6.50 8.48
C SER A 93 13.15 -6.90 7.54
N SER A 94 12.43 -7.97 7.86
CA SER A 94 11.10 -8.26 7.35
C SER A 94 10.19 -8.45 8.56
N THR A 95 9.32 -7.46 8.81
CA THR A 95 8.45 -7.44 9.98
C THR A 95 7.03 -7.79 9.61
N CYS A 96 6.40 -8.66 10.41
CA CYS A 96 4.96 -8.83 10.40
C CYS A 96 4.38 -8.33 11.71
N TYR A 97 3.07 -8.17 11.76
CA TYR A 97 2.42 -7.79 13.00
C TYR A 97 1.21 -8.66 13.26
N LEU A 98 1.07 -9.08 14.53
CA LEU A 98 -0.15 -9.69 15.03
C LEU A 98 -0.93 -8.64 15.81
N ILE A 99 -2.19 -8.47 15.46
CA ILE A 99 -3.11 -7.52 16.07
C ILE A 99 -4.19 -8.31 16.77
N GLN A 100 -4.47 -7.99 18.02
CA GLN A 100 -5.63 -8.47 18.75
C GLN A 100 -6.69 -7.39 18.86
N HIS A 101 -7.90 -7.67 18.37
CA HIS A 101 -9.06 -6.81 18.45
C HIS A 101 -10.25 -7.60 19.04
N GLY A 102 -10.47 -7.48 20.33
CA GLY A 102 -11.42 -8.31 21.04
C GLY A 102 -11.06 -9.79 20.96
N SER A 103 -11.95 -10.56 20.36
CA SER A 103 -11.74 -12.00 20.11
C SER A 103 -11.03 -12.30 18.79
N GLU A 104 -10.83 -11.30 17.93
CA GLU A 104 -10.30 -11.47 16.59
C GLU A 104 -8.77 -11.30 16.57
N TYR A 105 -8.09 -12.15 15.82
CA TYR A 105 -6.65 -12.08 15.57
C TYR A 105 -6.36 -11.83 14.10
N ILE A 106 -5.51 -10.84 13.85
CA ILE A 106 -5.23 -10.35 12.50
C ILE A 106 -3.73 -10.39 12.29
N MET A 107 -3.27 -11.04 11.22
CA MET A 107 -1.89 -10.89 10.74
C MET A 107 -1.82 -9.77 9.70
N TRP A 108 -0.88 -8.85 9.89
CA TRP A 108 -0.41 -7.94 8.86
C TRP A 108 0.85 -8.49 8.25
N ASP A 109 0.78 -8.89 6.98
CA ASP A 109 1.77 -9.64 6.23
C ASP A 109 2.13 -11.01 6.84
N THR A 110 2.84 -11.82 6.07
CA THR A 110 3.23 -13.18 6.46
C THR A 110 4.71 -13.50 6.17
N GLY A 111 5.50 -12.49 5.85
CA GLY A 111 6.94 -12.53 5.81
C GLY A 111 7.56 -13.47 4.77
N VAL A 112 8.83 -13.74 4.98
CA VAL A 112 9.66 -14.64 4.17
C VAL A 112 9.15 -16.06 4.27
N PRO A 113 9.08 -16.85 3.16
CA PRO A 113 8.59 -18.23 3.21
C PRO A 113 9.34 -19.09 4.25
N GLU A 114 8.61 -19.84 5.08
CA GLU A 114 9.21 -20.73 6.11
C GLU A 114 10.14 -21.80 5.52
N THR A 115 10.10 -22.03 4.21
CA THR A 115 11.08 -22.88 3.51
C THR A 115 12.50 -22.31 3.54
N ALA A 116 12.67 -21.04 3.91
CA ALA A 116 13.98 -20.40 4.10
C ALA A 116 14.64 -20.77 5.44
N ILE A 117 13.89 -21.33 6.39
CA ILE A 117 14.41 -21.56 7.73
C ILE A 117 15.58 -22.53 7.72
N GLY A 118 16.69 -22.13 8.34
CA GLY A 118 17.88 -22.96 8.47
C GLY A 118 18.64 -23.21 7.17
N ASP A 119 18.23 -22.65 6.03
CA ASP A 119 19.02 -22.72 4.80
C ASP A 119 20.17 -21.67 4.85
N PRO A 120 21.44 -22.11 4.89
CA PRO A 120 22.56 -21.18 4.95
C PRO A 120 22.70 -20.33 3.67
N LYS A 121 22.08 -20.74 2.58
CA LYS A 121 22.05 -19.97 1.32
C LYS A 121 20.94 -18.91 1.31
N GLY A 122 20.00 -19.01 2.26
CA GLY A 122 18.80 -18.20 2.29
C GLY A 122 17.84 -18.50 1.16
N TRP A 123 16.83 -17.66 1.06
CA TRP A 123 15.81 -17.73 0.04
C TRP A 123 15.84 -16.46 -0.83
N SER A 124 15.78 -16.60 -2.14
CA SER A 124 15.63 -15.48 -3.06
C SER A 124 15.20 -15.96 -4.44
N THR A 125 14.46 -15.12 -5.15
CA THR A 125 14.21 -15.25 -6.59
C THR A 125 15.16 -14.40 -7.43
N LEU A 126 15.82 -13.43 -6.81
CA LEU A 126 16.79 -12.51 -7.42
C LEU A 126 18.07 -12.45 -6.57
N PRO A 127 18.83 -13.58 -6.46
CA PRO A 127 19.93 -13.68 -5.50
C PRO A 127 21.11 -12.74 -5.77
N SER A 128 21.22 -12.20 -6.98
CA SER A 128 22.17 -11.13 -7.29
C SER A 128 21.79 -9.78 -6.70
N LEU A 129 20.52 -9.62 -6.29
CA LEU A 129 19.98 -8.39 -5.74
C LEU A 129 19.84 -8.46 -4.22
N ILE A 130 19.14 -9.48 -3.71
CA ILE A 130 18.80 -9.61 -2.29
C ILE A 130 18.64 -11.08 -1.93
N VAL A 131 19.09 -11.46 -0.73
CA VAL A 131 18.91 -12.78 -0.14
C VAL A 131 18.26 -12.67 1.23
N TYR A 132 17.20 -13.42 1.45
CA TYR A 132 16.43 -13.44 2.68
C TYR A 132 16.78 -14.63 3.54
N HIS A 133 16.75 -14.45 4.85
CA HIS A 133 16.95 -15.47 5.87
C HIS A 133 15.80 -15.45 6.87
N LEU A 134 15.53 -16.58 7.49
CA LEU A 134 14.50 -16.73 8.50
C LEU A 134 15.05 -17.55 9.67
N ASP A 135 15.01 -16.97 10.87
CA ASP A 135 15.50 -17.62 12.09
C ASP A 135 14.40 -18.30 12.89
N ARG A 136 13.16 -17.84 12.76
CA ARG A 136 12.00 -18.31 13.52
C ARG A 136 10.79 -18.45 12.62
N THR A 137 10.00 -19.49 12.81
CA THR A 137 8.70 -19.63 12.13
C THR A 137 7.64 -18.74 12.80
N ILE A 138 6.66 -18.28 12.04
CA ILE A 138 5.49 -17.58 12.59
C ILE A 138 4.78 -18.48 13.61
N SER A 139 4.59 -19.77 13.29
CA SER A 139 3.94 -20.74 14.17
C SER A 139 4.65 -20.88 15.52
N SER A 140 6.00 -20.86 15.53
CA SER A 140 6.77 -20.95 16.78
C SER A 140 6.65 -19.69 17.65
N GLN A 141 6.47 -18.54 17.01
CA GLN A 141 6.28 -17.27 17.70
C GLN A 141 4.85 -17.17 18.27
N LEU A 142 3.83 -17.49 17.48
CA LEU A 142 2.43 -17.54 17.96
C LEU A 142 2.28 -18.47 19.17
N ALA A 143 2.96 -19.62 19.17
CA ALA A 143 2.94 -20.57 20.28
C ALA A 143 3.45 -19.98 21.60
N GLN A 144 4.33 -18.97 21.60
CA GLN A 144 4.82 -18.29 22.82
C GLN A 144 3.70 -17.57 23.58
N ILE A 145 2.63 -17.19 22.88
CA ILE A 145 1.46 -16.51 23.46
C ILE A 145 0.21 -17.41 23.45
N GLY A 146 0.40 -18.70 23.22
CA GLY A 146 -0.67 -19.71 23.26
C GLY A 146 -1.55 -19.76 22.02
N LEU A 147 -1.14 -19.16 20.91
CA LEU A 147 -1.85 -19.16 19.64
C LEU A 147 -1.24 -20.15 18.64
N LYS A 148 -2.03 -20.50 17.65
CA LYS A 148 -1.64 -21.29 16.47
C LYS A 148 -2.20 -20.63 15.20
N PRO A 149 -1.67 -20.94 14.02
CA PRO A 149 -2.12 -20.32 12.76
C PRO A 149 -3.64 -20.40 12.50
N SER A 150 -4.31 -21.47 12.98
CA SER A 150 -5.77 -21.60 12.82
C SER A 150 -6.60 -20.68 13.74
N ASP A 151 -5.97 -19.93 14.62
CA ASP A 151 -6.64 -18.96 15.48
C ASP A 151 -6.64 -17.55 14.86
N ILE A 152 -6.06 -17.42 13.67
CA ILE A 152 -6.00 -16.16 12.93
C ILE A 152 -7.25 -16.02 12.03
N ASP A 153 -7.98 -14.94 12.22
CA ASP A 153 -9.23 -14.65 11.52
C ASP A 153 -9.01 -13.91 10.20
N TYR A 154 -7.99 -13.03 10.16
CA TYR A 154 -7.67 -12.21 8.98
C TYR A 154 -6.17 -12.24 8.70
N VAL A 155 -5.83 -12.24 7.41
CA VAL A 155 -4.49 -11.92 6.88
C VAL A 155 -4.63 -10.70 5.99
N LEU A 156 -4.12 -9.56 6.44
CA LEU A 156 -4.09 -8.33 5.68
C LEU A 156 -2.76 -8.26 4.93
N VAL A 157 -2.82 -8.19 3.62
CA VAL A 157 -1.64 -8.18 2.74
C VAL A 157 -1.33 -6.76 2.32
N SER A 158 -0.13 -6.26 2.66
CA SER A 158 0.32 -4.94 2.24
C SER A 158 0.49 -4.87 0.72
N HIS A 159 1.15 -5.87 0.15
CA HIS A 159 1.34 -6.10 -1.29
C HIS A 159 1.87 -7.52 -1.51
N THR A 160 2.12 -7.92 -2.77
CA THR A 160 2.35 -9.33 -3.12
C THR A 160 3.81 -9.71 -3.36
N HIS A 161 4.80 -8.98 -2.85
CA HIS A 161 6.17 -9.47 -2.85
C HIS A 161 6.34 -10.66 -1.91
N GLY A 162 7.33 -11.51 -2.21
CA GLY A 162 7.45 -12.81 -1.57
C GLY A 162 7.80 -12.78 -0.10
N ASP A 163 8.41 -11.73 0.39
CA ASP A 163 8.76 -11.46 1.78
C ASP A 163 7.61 -10.80 2.58
N HIS A 164 6.45 -10.61 1.95
CA HIS A 164 5.20 -10.18 2.59
C HIS A 164 4.14 -11.28 2.61
N ILE A 165 4.09 -12.11 1.55
CA ILE A 165 3.05 -13.14 1.41
C ILE A 165 3.59 -14.58 1.51
N GLY A 166 4.84 -14.75 1.93
CA GLY A 166 5.53 -16.04 1.91
C GLY A 166 4.81 -17.17 2.59
N ASN A 167 3.97 -16.87 3.57
CA ASN A 167 3.32 -17.87 4.42
C ASN A 167 1.79 -17.70 4.52
N VAL A 168 1.13 -17.04 3.55
CA VAL A 168 -0.35 -16.96 3.51
C VAL A 168 -1.01 -18.32 3.65
N GLY A 169 -0.41 -19.35 3.07
CA GLY A 169 -0.91 -20.72 3.16
C GLY A 169 -0.92 -21.36 4.56
N LEU A 170 -0.24 -20.76 5.56
CA LEU A 170 -0.32 -21.21 6.96
C LEU A 170 -1.68 -20.91 7.61
N PHE A 171 -2.47 -20.00 7.02
CA PHE A 171 -3.71 -19.48 7.59
C PHE A 171 -4.93 -19.88 6.74
N PRO A 172 -5.24 -21.20 6.61
CA PRO A 172 -6.24 -21.68 5.64
C PRO A 172 -7.67 -21.27 5.96
N ASP A 173 -7.94 -20.88 7.20
CA ASP A 173 -9.27 -20.49 7.67
C ASP A 173 -9.43 -18.97 7.81
N ALA A 174 -8.34 -18.20 7.63
CA ALA A 174 -8.36 -16.75 7.65
C ALA A 174 -9.00 -16.16 6.37
N THR A 175 -9.59 -15.00 6.52
CA THR A 175 -9.97 -14.15 5.37
C THR A 175 -8.74 -13.34 4.94
N VAL A 176 -8.27 -13.57 3.72
CA VAL A 176 -7.19 -12.78 3.13
C VAL A 176 -7.77 -11.50 2.54
N VAL A 177 -7.25 -10.35 2.97
CA VAL A 177 -7.71 -9.03 2.51
C VAL A 177 -6.57 -8.32 1.79
N MET A 178 -6.82 -7.83 0.58
CA MET A 178 -5.85 -7.06 -0.21
C MET A 178 -6.56 -6.08 -1.14
N GLN A 179 -5.81 -5.10 -1.66
CA GLN A 179 -6.34 -4.20 -2.67
C GLN A 179 -6.67 -4.94 -3.96
N GLN A 180 -7.81 -4.61 -4.57
CA GLN A 180 -8.22 -5.17 -5.85
C GLN A 180 -7.16 -4.91 -6.94
N ALA A 181 -6.55 -3.72 -6.96
CA ALA A 181 -5.50 -3.37 -7.91
C ALA A 181 -4.28 -4.30 -7.81
N GLU A 182 -3.92 -4.75 -6.59
CA GLU A 182 -2.83 -5.71 -6.37
C GLU A 182 -3.17 -7.10 -6.93
N TYR A 183 -4.38 -7.56 -6.64
CA TYR A 183 -4.86 -8.85 -7.16
C TYR A 183 -4.95 -8.84 -8.70
N GLU A 184 -5.47 -7.77 -9.28
CA GLU A 184 -5.53 -7.60 -10.73
C GLU A 184 -4.14 -7.54 -11.36
N TRP A 185 -3.20 -6.83 -10.73
CA TRP A 185 -1.84 -6.70 -11.21
C TRP A 185 -1.14 -8.05 -11.33
N ILE A 186 -1.17 -8.87 -10.29
CA ILE A 186 -0.54 -10.21 -10.34
C ILE A 186 -1.28 -11.16 -11.29
N ASN A 187 -2.57 -10.97 -11.57
CA ASN A 187 -3.36 -11.79 -12.49
C ASN A 187 -3.43 -11.24 -13.93
N SER A 188 -2.84 -10.09 -14.19
CA SER A 188 -2.71 -9.51 -15.54
C SER A 188 -1.72 -10.32 -16.41
N PRO A 189 -1.70 -10.11 -17.74
CA PRO A 189 -0.66 -10.66 -18.58
C PRO A 189 0.74 -10.37 -18.03
N PRO A 190 1.71 -11.30 -18.14
CA PRO A 190 3.02 -11.12 -17.56
C PRO A 190 3.70 -9.86 -18.09
N PRO A 191 4.39 -9.08 -17.22
CA PRO A 191 5.20 -7.95 -17.65
C PRO A 191 6.30 -8.37 -18.63
N SER A 192 6.71 -7.47 -19.50
CA SER A 192 7.81 -7.71 -20.45
C SER A 192 9.17 -7.73 -19.75
N ASP A 193 9.32 -7.08 -18.60
CA ASP A 193 10.52 -7.17 -17.77
C ASP A 193 10.64 -8.55 -17.12
N PRO A 194 11.77 -9.28 -17.34
CA PRO A 194 11.92 -10.65 -16.83
C PRO A 194 11.95 -10.74 -15.30
N ASN A 195 12.50 -9.74 -14.61
CA ASN A 195 12.58 -9.74 -13.15
C ASN A 195 11.18 -9.51 -12.56
N LEU A 196 10.47 -8.52 -13.08
CA LEU A 196 9.11 -8.23 -12.67
C LEU A 196 8.17 -9.40 -12.97
N ASN A 197 8.33 -10.05 -14.12
CA ASN A 197 7.61 -11.27 -14.44
C ASN A 197 7.88 -12.39 -13.43
N THR A 198 9.14 -12.58 -13.03
CA THR A 198 9.52 -13.58 -12.01
C THR A 198 8.83 -13.29 -10.67
N LEU A 199 8.81 -12.04 -10.23
CA LEU A 199 8.12 -11.62 -9.01
C LEU A 199 6.61 -11.88 -9.07
N VAL A 200 5.96 -11.53 -10.18
CA VAL A 200 4.53 -11.77 -10.39
C VAL A 200 4.18 -13.27 -10.40
N GLN A 201 5.01 -14.11 -11.04
CA GLN A 201 4.80 -15.57 -11.03
C GLN A 201 4.96 -16.16 -9.61
N LEU A 202 5.94 -15.66 -8.86
CA LEU A 202 6.12 -16.06 -7.47
C LEU A 202 4.91 -15.64 -6.63
N ALA A 203 4.45 -14.39 -6.77
CA ALA A 203 3.30 -13.87 -6.06
C ALA A 203 2.06 -14.76 -6.23
N ARG A 204 1.74 -15.14 -7.47
CA ARG A 204 0.64 -16.08 -7.78
C ARG A 204 0.81 -17.42 -7.05
N LYS A 205 2.03 -17.94 -7.04
CA LYS A 205 2.34 -19.23 -6.41
C LYS A 205 2.18 -19.15 -4.88
N LEU A 206 2.69 -18.09 -4.25
CA LEU A 206 2.66 -17.91 -2.80
C LEU A 206 1.26 -17.59 -2.29
N LEU A 207 0.55 -16.68 -2.97
CA LEU A 207 -0.84 -16.35 -2.64
C LEU A 207 -1.73 -17.60 -2.78
N GLY A 208 -1.48 -18.44 -3.79
CA GLY A 208 -2.25 -19.66 -4.04
C GLY A 208 -3.73 -19.35 -4.29
N HIS A 209 -4.59 -20.10 -3.61
CA HIS A 209 -6.04 -19.96 -3.70
C HIS A 209 -6.63 -19.89 -2.28
N PRO A 210 -6.62 -18.73 -1.63
CA PRO A 210 -7.23 -18.58 -0.31
C PRO A 210 -8.70 -18.99 -0.35
N ARG A 211 -9.17 -19.68 0.69
CA ARG A 211 -10.59 -20.08 0.77
C ARG A 211 -11.53 -18.89 0.86
N ARG A 212 -11.08 -17.82 1.52
CA ARG A 212 -11.77 -16.54 1.65
C ARG A 212 -10.81 -15.45 1.21
N LEU A 213 -11.19 -14.73 0.16
CA LEU A 213 -10.46 -13.58 -0.36
C LEU A 213 -11.42 -12.41 -0.43
N GLU A 214 -11.05 -11.33 0.24
CA GLU A 214 -11.76 -10.06 0.19
C GLU A 214 -10.89 -9.03 -0.54
N LEU A 215 -11.42 -8.50 -1.64
CA LEU A 215 -10.77 -7.46 -2.42
C LEU A 215 -11.38 -6.11 -2.06
N VAL A 216 -10.53 -5.18 -1.64
CA VAL A 216 -10.93 -3.84 -1.23
C VAL A 216 -10.40 -2.79 -2.21
N THR A 217 -10.99 -1.60 -2.19
CA THR A 217 -10.56 -0.49 -3.05
C THR A 217 -10.45 0.78 -2.23
N GLY A 218 -9.28 1.42 -2.28
CA GLY A 218 -9.01 2.62 -1.50
C GLY A 218 -8.88 2.34 0.00
N ASP A 219 -9.21 3.33 0.82
CA ASP A 219 -9.15 3.17 2.28
C ASP A 219 -10.34 2.41 2.81
N VAL A 220 -10.06 1.52 3.77
CA VAL A 220 -11.09 0.71 4.40
C VAL A 220 -10.88 0.65 5.91
N ASP A 221 -11.91 0.97 6.66
CA ASP A 221 -11.99 0.69 8.09
C ASP A 221 -12.53 -0.73 8.27
N LEU A 222 -11.67 -1.66 8.68
CA LEU A 222 -11.97 -3.10 8.70
C LEU A 222 -13.17 -3.43 9.60
N PHE A 223 -13.25 -2.81 10.76
CA PHE A 223 -14.31 -3.04 11.75
C PHE A 223 -15.35 -1.90 11.80
N ARG A 224 -15.17 -0.84 11.01
CA ARG A 224 -16.04 0.36 10.98
C ARG A 224 -16.10 1.09 12.33
N ASP A 225 -15.06 1.00 13.12
CA ASP A 225 -14.96 1.60 14.45
C ASP A 225 -13.72 2.50 14.61
N GLY A 226 -12.91 2.62 13.56
CA GLY A 226 -11.71 3.44 13.50
C GLY A 226 -10.44 2.79 14.05
N SER A 227 -10.54 1.56 14.58
CA SER A 227 -9.42 0.88 15.25
C SER A 227 -8.38 0.31 14.29
N VAL A 228 -8.80 -0.17 13.12
CA VAL A 228 -7.94 -0.84 12.12
C VAL A 228 -8.31 -0.33 10.73
N ARG A 229 -7.44 0.47 10.11
CA ARG A 229 -7.69 1.11 8.81
C ARG A 229 -6.63 0.74 7.80
N LEU A 230 -7.04 0.10 6.72
CA LEU A 230 -6.24 -0.05 5.50
C LEU A 230 -6.15 1.31 4.80
N LEU A 231 -4.95 1.72 4.47
CA LEU A 231 -4.66 2.97 3.76
C LEU A 231 -4.08 2.62 2.39
N SER A 232 -4.73 2.97 1.32
CA SER A 232 -4.21 2.76 -0.04
C SER A 232 -2.97 3.62 -0.26
N THR A 233 -1.82 2.99 -0.52
CA THR A 233 -0.52 3.65 -0.74
C THR A 233 0.18 3.05 -1.97
N PRO A 234 -0.44 3.18 -3.18
CA PRO A 234 0.11 2.62 -4.40
C PRO A 234 1.46 3.26 -4.78
N GLY A 235 2.21 2.58 -5.65
CA GLY A 235 3.47 3.07 -6.21
C GLY A 235 4.60 2.06 -6.11
N HIS A 236 4.85 1.45 -4.95
CA HIS A 236 5.78 0.31 -4.84
C HIS A 236 5.27 -0.85 -5.70
N THR A 237 4.01 -1.24 -5.48
CA THR A 237 3.18 -1.98 -6.43
C THR A 237 1.87 -1.22 -6.68
N PRO A 238 1.09 -1.56 -7.73
CA PRO A 238 -0.15 -0.85 -8.05
C PRO A 238 -1.22 -0.91 -6.95
N GLY A 239 -1.20 -1.93 -6.12
CA GLY A 239 -2.15 -2.12 -5.03
C GLY A 239 -1.50 -2.14 -3.66
N SER A 240 -0.32 -1.55 -3.49
CA SER A 240 0.30 -1.40 -2.17
C SER A 240 -0.60 -0.63 -1.22
N GLN A 241 -0.59 -1.07 0.04
CA GLN A 241 -1.32 -0.42 1.13
C GLN A 241 -0.49 -0.42 2.42
N SER A 242 -0.78 0.52 3.29
CA SER A 242 -0.29 0.60 4.67
C SER A 242 -1.44 0.31 5.64
N LEU A 243 -1.14 0.06 6.90
CA LEU A 243 -2.16 -0.20 7.92
C LEU A 243 -2.02 0.80 9.06
N MET A 244 -3.09 1.51 9.40
CA MET A 244 -3.14 2.32 10.61
C MET A 244 -3.95 1.61 11.68
N VAL A 245 -3.39 1.52 12.90
CA VAL A 245 -4.06 0.95 14.07
C VAL A 245 -4.10 1.98 15.19
N HIS A 246 -5.15 1.93 16.00
CA HIS A 246 -5.33 2.79 17.16
C HIS A 246 -5.20 1.97 18.45
N LEU A 247 -4.24 2.33 19.29
CA LEU A 247 -3.93 1.69 20.58
C LEU A 247 -4.26 2.66 21.73
N GLY A 248 -4.80 2.12 22.80
CA GLY A 248 -5.30 2.94 23.92
C GLY A 248 -4.23 3.77 24.64
N LYS A 249 -3.00 3.27 24.75
CA LYS A 249 -1.88 3.98 25.41
C LYS A 249 -0.81 4.47 24.43
N THR A 250 -0.54 3.70 23.39
CA THR A 250 0.49 4.06 22.40
C THR A 250 0.01 5.12 21.42
N GLY A 251 -1.31 5.27 21.24
CA GLY A 251 -1.91 6.14 20.22
C GLY A 251 -1.97 5.45 18.85
N TYR A 252 -1.89 6.24 17.79
CA TYR A 252 -1.95 5.72 16.43
C TYR A 252 -0.58 5.24 15.96
N VAL A 253 -0.56 4.07 15.34
CA VAL A 253 0.61 3.48 14.69
C VAL A 253 0.26 3.16 13.25
N ILE A 254 1.15 3.53 12.33
CA ILE A 254 1.06 3.16 10.92
C ILE A 254 2.13 2.11 10.65
N LEU A 255 1.71 0.96 10.13
CA LEU A 255 2.59 -0.09 9.62
C LEU A 255 2.78 0.17 8.12
N SER A 256 4.01 0.45 7.72
CA SER A 256 4.31 1.05 6.41
C SER A 256 3.91 0.17 5.21
N GLY A 257 3.98 -1.18 5.34
CA GLY A 257 4.22 -1.99 4.14
C GLY A 257 5.49 -1.47 3.46
N ASP A 258 5.46 -1.31 2.14
CA ASP A 258 6.62 -0.81 1.38
C ASP A 258 6.40 0.60 0.79
N VAL A 259 5.55 1.40 1.45
CA VAL A 259 5.50 2.84 1.13
C VAL A 259 6.85 3.50 1.39
N ALA A 260 7.64 2.95 2.32
CA ALA A 260 9.03 3.27 2.59
C ALA A 260 9.78 2.03 3.09
N HIS A 261 11.07 1.91 2.73
CA HIS A 261 11.95 0.82 3.19
C HIS A 261 12.87 1.24 4.32
N LEU A 262 13.25 2.52 4.38
CA LEU A 262 14.14 3.10 5.38
C LEU A 262 13.55 4.42 5.85
N GLU A 263 13.78 4.77 7.11
CA GLU A 263 13.36 6.04 7.70
C GLU A 263 13.96 7.24 6.94
N ASP A 264 15.27 7.20 6.66
CA ASP A 264 15.96 8.24 5.89
C ASP A 264 15.36 8.43 4.50
N ASN A 265 14.97 7.34 3.82
CA ASN A 265 14.30 7.41 2.52
C ASN A 265 12.90 8.03 2.63
N PHE A 266 12.17 7.72 3.68
CA PHE A 266 10.85 8.30 3.92
C PHE A 266 10.93 9.79 4.20
N GLU A 267 11.88 10.22 5.06
CA GLU A 267 12.08 11.63 5.38
C GLU A 267 12.46 12.47 4.16
N ARG A 268 13.30 11.92 3.27
CA ARG A 268 13.91 12.59 2.12
C ARG A 268 13.17 12.37 0.79
N ASP A 269 12.03 11.71 0.79
CA ASP A 269 11.25 11.35 -0.41
C ASP A 269 12.05 10.53 -1.44
N ILE A 270 12.94 9.64 -0.95
CA ILE A 270 13.74 8.78 -1.80
C ILE A 270 12.96 7.52 -2.14
N VAL A 271 12.69 7.34 -3.43
CA VAL A 271 11.96 6.19 -3.97
C VAL A 271 12.94 5.15 -4.51
N PRO A 272 12.86 3.88 -4.06
CA PRO A 272 13.64 2.78 -4.58
C PRO A 272 13.54 2.64 -6.11
N ALA A 273 14.64 2.17 -6.73
CA ALA A 273 14.68 1.98 -8.17
C ALA A 273 13.67 0.92 -8.66
N LEU A 274 13.26 0.01 -7.77
CA LEU A 274 12.38 -1.13 -8.03
C LEU A 274 10.89 -0.78 -8.00
N ASN A 275 10.51 0.40 -7.49
CA ASN A 275 9.10 0.79 -7.42
C ASN A 275 8.50 0.90 -8.82
N VAL A 276 7.29 0.38 -8.98
CA VAL A 276 6.54 0.32 -10.25
C VAL A 276 6.20 1.73 -10.74
N ASP A 277 5.76 2.61 -9.84
CA ASP A 277 5.42 4.00 -10.13
C ASP A 277 6.05 4.94 -9.09
N LYS A 278 7.10 5.65 -9.50
CA LYS A 278 7.83 6.56 -8.59
C LYS A 278 7.04 7.81 -8.22
N PRO A 279 6.39 8.53 -9.15
CA PRO A 279 5.50 9.64 -8.80
C PRO A 279 4.39 9.26 -7.83
N GLU A 280 3.77 8.11 -8.03
CA GLU A 280 2.73 7.59 -7.13
C GLU A 280 3.30 7.23 -5.76
N SER A 281 4.51 6.66 -5.71
CA SER A 281 5.22 6.37 -4.45
C SER A 281 5.46 7.64 -3.62
N ILE A 282 5.89 8.74 -4.26
CA ILE A 282 6.07 10.04 -3.58
C ILE A 282 4.71 10.54 -3.05
N SER A 283 3.66 10.49 -3.86
CA SER A 283 2.31 10.89 -3.43
C SER A 283 1.82 10.07 -2.23
N SER A 284 2.13 8.78 -2.22
CA SER A 284 1.79 7.89 -1.10
C SER A 284 2.59 8.20 0.16
N MET A 285 3.90 8.50 0.05
CA MET A 285 4.71 8.95 1.20
C MET A 285 4.20 10.28 1.77
N ASP A 286 3.91 11.26 0.91
CA ASP A 286 3.35 12.55 1.32
C ASP A 286 2.02 12.39 2.06
N ARG A 287 1.18 11.49 1.55
CA ARG A 287 -0.08 11.15 2.19
C ARG A 287 0.11 10.54 3.58
N ILE A 288 1.05 9.62 3.74
CA ILE A 288 1.36 9.04 5.06
C ILE A 288 1.88 10.14 6.02
N LYS A 289 2.75 11.05 5.58
CA LYS A 289 3.22 12.19 6.40
C LYS A 289 2.06 13.09 6.87
N GLN A 290 1.07 13.33 6.00
CA GLN A 290 -0.14 14.08 6.36
C GLN A 290 -0.97 13.34 7.43
N ILE A 291 -1.20 12.04 7.25
CA ILE A 291 -1.94 11.21 8.22
C ILE A 291 -1.19 11.16 9.55
N MET A 292 0.14 10.98 9.55
CA MET A 292 0.96 11.03 10.77
C MET A 292 0.76 12.35 11.53
N THR A 293 0.76 13.47 10.80
CA THR A 293 0.54 14.79 11.41
C THR A 293 -0.89 14.94 11.94
N GLU A 294 -1.89 14.45 11.21
CA GLU A 294 -3.31 14.56 11.57
C GLU A 294 -3.67 13.75 12.80
N TYR A 295 -3.09 12.56 12.95
CA TYR A 295 -3.41 11.61 14.03
C TYR A 295 -2.34 11.55 15.13
N ASP A 296 -1.25 12.32 15.03
CA ASP A 296 -0.06 12.19 15.89
C ASP A 296 0.44 10.73 15.89
N ALA A 297 0.51 10.13 14.68
CA ALA A 297 0.78 8.72 14.52
C ALA A 297 2.28 8.44 14.38
N GLN A 298 2.73 7.32 14.96
CA GLN A 298 4.07 6.78 14.77
C GLN A 298 4.10 5.93 13.49
N LEU A 299 5.21 5.95 12.74
CA LEU A 299 5.42 5.09 11.58
C LEU A 299 6.38 3.94 11.93
N PHE A 300 5.93 2.70 11.79
CA PHE A 300 6.75 1.50 11.91
C PHE A 300 7.07 1.00 10.50
N ILE A 301 8.35 1.12 10.13
CA ILE A 301 8.84 0.81 8.78
C ILE A 301 9.26 -0.65 8.71
N ASN A 302 8.73 -1.36 7.71
CA ASN A 302 8.84 -2.82 7.61
C ASN A 302 10.29 -3.29 7.47
N HIS A 303 11.08 -2.58 6.66
CA HIS A 303 12.43 -3.02 6.28
C HIS A 303 13.55 -2.27 7.00
N ASP A 304 13.24 -1.27 7.81
CA ASP A 304 14.26 -0.55 8.56
C ASP A 304 14.80 -1.40 9.71
N LYS A 305 15.97 -2.00 9.50
CA LYS A 305 16.61 -2.87 10.49
C LYS A 305 16.94 -2.15 11.80
N HIS A 306 17.36 -0.88 11.70
CA HIS A 306 17.67 -0.09 12.88
C HIS A 306 16.43 0.14 13.74
N GLN A 307 15.34 0.60 13.13
CA GLN A 307 14.07 0.78 13.83
C GLN A 307 13.52 -0.56 14.35
N ALA A 308 13.58 -1.62 13.56
CA ALA A 308 13.09 -2.93 13.96
C ALA A 308 13.80 -3.48 15.21
N ASP A 309 15.10 -3.20 15.37
CA ASP A 309 15.87 -3.66 16.55
C ASP A 309 15.46 -2.94 17.84
N GLU A 310 14.86 -1.75 17.73
CA GLU A 310 14.37 -0.95 18.87
C GLU A 310 12.92 -1.27 19.23
N LEU A 311 12.13 -1.80 18.29
CA LEU A 311 10.73 -2.14 18.51
C LEU A 311 10.57 -3.40 19.36
N LYS A 312 9.55 -3.39 20.23
CA LYS A 312 9.17 -4.58 21.02
C LYS A 312 8.89 -5.76 20.09
N LEU A 313 9.48 -6.89 20.44
CA LEU A 313 9.26 -8.16 19.74
C LEU A 313 8.34 -9.06 20.56
N LEU A 314 7.46 -9.81 19.92
CA LEU A 314 6.66 -10.85 20.56
C LEU A 314 7.55 -11.76 21.45
N PRO A 315 7.16 -12.01 22.75
CA PRO A 315 5.83 -11.86 23.33
C PRO A 315 5.49 -10.48 23.90
N ASP A 316 6.40 -9.50 23.87
CA ASP A 316 6.09 -8.14 24.28
C ASP A 316 5.20 -7.45 23.24
N PHE A 317 4.40 -6.46 23.67
CA PHE A 317 3.39 -5.80 22.83
C PHE A 317 3.22 -4.32 23.14
N TYR A 318 2.54 -3.63 22.23
CA TYR A 318 2.01 -2.28 22.37
C TYR A 318 0.51 -2.35 22.66
N HIS A 319 -0.02 -1.42 23.47
CA HIS A 319 -1.43 -1.37 23.87
C HIS A 319 -1.93 0.05 24.15
#